data_2b9c8ed47352fa690009fc6eacf76a6b
#
_entry.id   2b9c8ed47352fa690009fc6eacf76a6b
#
_cell.length_a   1.000
_cell.length_b   1.000
_cell.length_c   1.000
_cell.angle_alpha   90.00
_cell.angle_beta   90.00
_cell.angle_gamma   90.00
#
_symmetry.space_group_name_H-M   'P 1'
#
loop_
_entity.id
_entity.type
_entity.pdbx_description
1 polymer ?
#
loop_
_entity_poly.entity_id
_entity_poly.type
_entity_poly.pdbx_seq_one_letter_code
_entity_poly.pdbx_strand_id
1 'polypeptide(L)'
;MYPQYAASTTATVVDDTCQWLTKIRNQPEMRFTRNFHDHDGYISALEKTVRKHWQESGPLGENDRLLISFHGLPKRSLTLGDPYFCECHRTGRLLAERLNLKPEQFQICFQSR
;
A
#
# COMPACT_ATOMS: atom_id res chain seq x y z
N MET A 1 7.46 -3.96 7.49
CA MET A 1 6.48 -2.86 7.54
C MET A 1 5.71 -2.81 6.22
N TYR A 2 4.50 -2.30 6.22
CA TYR A 2 3.67 -2.22 5.02
C TYR A 2 3.86 -0.88 4.30
N PRO A 3 3.65 -0.82 2.97
CA PRO A 3 3.79 0.42 2.22
C PRO A 3 2.85 1.53 2.71
N GLN A 4 1.59 1.17 3.00
CA GLN A 4 0.58 2.06 3.53
C GLN A 4 0.56 1.97 5.06
N TYR A 5 0.46 3.13 5.72
CA TYR A 5 0.27 3.16 7.16
C TYR A 5 -1.15 2.70 7.53
N ALA A 6 -1.24 1.89 8.56
CA ALA A 6 -2.47 1.64 9.29
C ALA A 6 -2.17 1.50 10.78
N ALA A 7 -3.07 1.98 11.63
CA ALA A 7 -2.92 1.83 13.07
C ALA A 7 -2.85 0.35 13.48
N SER A 8 -3.63 -0.51 12.84
CA SER A 8 -3.64 -1.96 13.08
C SER A 8 -2.39 -2.70 12.63
N THR A 9 -1.49 -2.06 11.89
CA THR A 9 -0.23 -2.66 11.42
C THR A 9 0.98 -1.88 11.92
N THR A 10 1.21 -0.70 11.37
CA THR A 10 2.42 0.09 11.68
C THR A 10 2.46 0.54 13.14
N ALA A 11 1.35 1.08 13.67
CA ALA A 11 1.34 1.51 15.07
C ALA A 11 1.50 0.32 16.01
N THR A 12 0.85 -0.81 15.76
CA THR A 12 1.01 -2.02 16.57
C THR A 12 2.46 -2.49 16.63
N VAL A 13 3.18 -2.50 15.50
CA VAL A 13 4.60 -2.87 15.47
C VAL A 13 5.44 -1.89 16.27
N VAL A 14 5.16 -0.59 16.17
CA VAL A 14 5.87 0.45 16.95
C VAL A 14 5.61 0.24 18.45
N ASP A 15 4.36 0.04 18.84
CA ASP A 15 3.98 -0.18 20.24
C ASP A 15 4.69 -1.40 20.85
N ASP A 16 4.65 -2.54 20.15
CA ASP A 16 5.31 -3.78 20.60
C ASP A 16 6.82 -3.60 20.71
N THR A 17 7.43 -2.91 19.74
CA THR A 17 8.87 -2.63 19.78
C THR A 17 9.22 -1.72 20.95
N CYS A 18 8.45 -0.66 21.20
CA CYS A 18 8.67 0.23 22.34
C CYS A 18 8.51 -0.50 23.68
N GLN A 19 7.50 -1.37 23.81
CA GLN A 19 7.33 -2.19 25.00
C GLN A 19 8.51 -3.14 25.23
N TRP A 20 9.03 -3.74 24.17
CA TRP A 20 10.23 -4.58 24.27
C TRP A 20 11.45 -3.77 24.71
N LEU A 21 11.67 -2.58 24.14
CA LEU A 21 12.78 -1.70 24.50
C LEU A 21 12.81 -1.33 25.99
N THR A 22 11.66 -1.23 26.64
CA THR A 22 11.61 -0.95 28.09
C THR A 22 12.24 -2.04 28.95
N LYS A 23 12.37 -3.26 28.42
CA LYS A 23 12.89 -4.43 29.13
C LYS A 23 14.41 -4.60 29.00
N ILE A 24 15.06 -3.86 28.11
CA ILE A 24 16.50 -3.92 27.87
C ILE A 24 17.19 -2.63 28.26
N ARG A 25 18.43 -2.74 28.77
CA ARG A 25 19.20 -1.56 29.25
C ARG A 25 20.15 -1.04 28.17
N ASN A 26 20.74 -1.89 27.35
CA ASN A 26 21.54 -1.50 26.19
C ASN A 26 20.62 -1.34 24.96
N GLN A 27 19.95 -0.20 24.89
CA GLN A 27 18.98 0.07 23.86
C GLN A 27 19.67 0.44 22.54
N PRO A 28 19.29 -0.21 21.41
CA PRO A 28 19.76 0.19 20.08
C PRO A 28 19.11 1.50 19.63
N GLU A 29 19.74 2.17 18.66
CA GLU A 29 19.06 3.22 17.90
C GLU A 29 17.91 2.60 17.10
N MET A 30 16.72 3.16 17.22
CA MET A 30 15.53 2.70 16.50
C MET A 30 15.09 3.74 15.48
N ARG A 31 14.82 3.26 14.26
CA ARG A 31 14.26 4.07 13.17
C ARG A 31 13.08 3.34 12.58
N PHE A 32 11.92 4.00 12.57
CA PHE A 32 10.70 3.44 11.99
C PHE A 32 10.37 4.15 10.67
N THR A 33 10.28 3.37 9.61
CA THR A 33 9.67 3.86 8.36
C THR A 33 8.17 3.83 8.52
N ARG A 34 7.54 5.00 8.57
CA ARG A 34 6.10 5.11 8.76
C ARG A 34 5.32 4.54 7.58
N ASN A 35 5.69 4.94 6.37
CA ASN A 35 5.09 4.49 5.11
C ASN A 35 6.08 4.68 3.95
N PHE A 36 5.80 4.05 2.83
CA PHE A 36 6.50 4.25 1.54
C PHE A 36 5.55 4.01 0.36
N HIS A 37 4.26 4.27 0.58
CA HIS A 37 3.15 4.00 -0.33
C HIS A 37 3.24 4.77 -1.65
N ASP A 38 3.95 5.89 -1.70
CA ASP A 38 4.17 6.73 -2.88
C ASP A 38 5.67 6.84 -3.26
N HIS A 39 6.52 6.03 -2.63
CA HIS A 39 7.94 6.01 -2.96
C HIS A 39 8.16 5.52 -4.39
N ASP A 40 8.96 6.25 -5.16
CA ASP A 40 9.21 5.99 -6.58
C ASP A 40 9.66 4.55 -6.86
N GLY A 41 10.60 4.03 -6.08
CA GLY A 41 11.09 2.65 -6.21
C GLY A 41 10.01 1.60 -5.98
N TYR A 42 9.07 1.85 -5.04
CA TYR A 42 7.94 0.96 -4.79
C TYR A 42 6.95 0.95 -5.96
N ILE A 43 6.56 2.13 -6.44
CA ILE A 43 5.66 2.24 -7.59
C ILE A 43 6.30 1.65 -8.86
N SER A 44 7.59 1.88 -9.07
CA SER A 44 8.35 1.25 -10.18
C SER A 44 8.37 -0.28 -10.09
N ALA A 45 8.48 -0.85 -8.91
CA ALA A 45 8.44 -2.30 -8.72
C ALA A 45 7.06 -2.87 -9.08
N LEU A 46 5.98 -2.21 -8.65
CA LEU A 46 4.62 -2.59 -9.02
C LEU A 46 4.40 -2.49 -10.54
N GLU A 47 4.82 -1.39 -11.15
CA GLU A 47 4.77 -1.19 -12.61
C GLU A 47 5.46 -2.33 -13.36
N LYS A 48 6.69 -2.67 -12.97
CA LYS A 48 7.46 -3.77 -13.59
C LYS A 48 6.72 -5.10 -13.50
N THR A 49 6.09 -5.37 -12.37
CA THR A 49 5.31 -6.60 -12.15
C THR A 49 4.12 -6.68 -13.12
N VAL A 50 3.37 -5.59 -13.27
CA VAL A 50 2.22 -5.54 -14.19
C VAL A 50 2.69 -5.65 -15.64
N ARG A 51 3.72 -4.90 -16.03
CA ARG A 51 4.25 -4.94 -17.40
C ARG A 51 4.80 -6.31 -17.77
N LYS A 52 5.47 -6.99 -16.83
CA LYS A 52 5.93 -8.38 -17.04
C LYS A 52 4.75 -9.30 -17.33
N HIS A 53 3.69 -9.22 -16.55
CA HIS A 53 2.48 -10.02 -16.77
C HIS A 53 1.86 -9.73 -18.16
N TRP A 54 1.81 -8.46 -18.56
CA TRP A 54 1.28 -8.08 -19.88
C TRP A 54 2.18 -8.54 -21.04
N GLN A 55 3.49 -8.69 -20.83
CA GLN A 55 4.38 -9.29 -21.84
C GLN A 55 4.09 -10.78 -22.05
N GLU A 56 3.71 -11.48 -20.98
CA GLU A 56 3.44 -12.92 -20.99
C GLU A 56 2.01 -13.25 -21.45
N SER A 57 1.04 -12.46 -21.06
CA SER A 57 -0.41 -12.74 -21.22
C SER A 57 -1.13 -11.77 -22.16
N GLY A 58 -0.44 -10.75 -22.66
CA GLY A 58 -1.02 -9.66 -23.43
C GLY A 58 -1.45 -8.45 -22.60
N PRO A 59 -1.53 -7.25 -23.20
CA PRO A 59 -2.03 -6.04 -22.56
C PRO A 59 -3.53 -6.12 -22.32
N LEU A 60 -4.06 -5.15 -21.56
CA LEU A 60 -5.52 -5.01 -21.35
C LEU A 60 -6.25 -4.89 -22.70
N GLY A 61 -7.28 -5.69 -22.89
CA GLY A 61 -8.22 -5.55 -23.98
C GLY A 61 -9.13 -4.33 -23.80
N GLU A 62 -9.95 -4.05 -24.81
CA GLU A 62 -10.81 -2.86 -24.85
C GLU A 62 -11.81 -2.78 -23.67
N ASN A 63 -12.27 -3.93 -23.17
CA ASN A 63 -13.22 -4.02 -22.05
C ASN A 63 -12.58 -4.52 -20.75
N ASP A 64 -11.26 -4.69 -20.72
CA ASP A 64 -10.54 -5.17 -19.54
C ASP A 64 -10.24 -4.04 -18.56
N ARG A 65 -10.09 -4.39 -17.28
CA ARG A 65 -9.70 -3.48 -16.22
C ARG A 65 -8.63 -4.09 -15.33
N LEU A 66 -7.67 -3.28 -14.95
CA LEU A 66 -6.74 -3.61 -13.88
C LEU A 66 -7.41 -3.38 -12.52
N LEU A 67 -7.61 -4.44 -11.73
CA LEU A 67 -8.07 -4.32 -10.36
C LEU A 67 -6.87 -4.19 -9.42
N ILE A 68 -6.81 -3.08 -8.70
CA ILE A 68 -5.79 -2.82 -7.68
C ILE A 68 -6.46 -3.05 -6.33
N SER A 69 -6.23 -4.25 -5.77
CA SER A 69 -6.93 -4.71 -4.58
C SER A 69 -6.07 -4.52 -3.33
N PHE A 70 -6.66 -3.90 -2.32
CA PHE A 70 -6.07 -3.73 -0.99
C PHE A 70 -6.89 -4.47 0.07
N HIS A 71 -6.29 -4.70 1.22
CA HIS A 71 -7.03 -5.22 2.36
C HIS A 71 -7.98 -4.16 2.91
N GLY A 72 -9.22 -4.53 3.19
CA GLY A 72 -10.22 -3.62 3.76
C GLY A 72 -9.99 -3.41 5.25
N LEU A 73 -10.15 -2.16 5.70
CA LEU A 73 -10.23 -1.80 7.11
C LEU A 73 -11.66 -1.35 7.46
N PRO A 74 -12.08 -1.50 8.73
CA PRO A 74 -13.36 -0.97 9.18
C PRO A 74 -13.50 0.53 8.88
N LYS A 75 -14.66 0.96 8.40
CA LYS A 75 -14.94 2.38 8.10
C LYS A 75 -14.65 3.30 9.29
N ARG A 76 -14.79 2.80 10.51
CA ARG A 76 -14.43 3.50 11.74
C ARG A 76 -12.97 3.98 11.74
N SER A 77 -12.03 3.19 11.20
CA SER A 77 -10.61 3.60 11.13
C SER A 77 -10.44 4.89 10.35
N LEU A 78 -11.10 5.01 9.19
CA LEU A 78 -11.09 6.25 8.40
C LEU A 78 -11.67 7.43 9.19
N THR A 79 -12.80 7.23 9.87
CA THR A 79 -13.46 8.27 10.67
C THR A 79 -12.59 8.75 11.83
N LEU A 80 -11.74 7.86 12.37
CA LEU A 80 -10.79 8.17 13.43
C LEU A 80 -9.45 8.75 12.91
N GLY A 81 -9.35 9.03 11.61
CA GLY A 81 -8.19 9.69 11.03
C GLY A 81 -7.07 8.75 10.59
N ASP A 82 -7.31 7.43 10.48
CA ASP A 82 -6.32 6.51 9.90
C ASP A 82 -6.12 6.83 8.42
N PRO A 83 -4.89 7.10 7.95
CA PRO A 83 -4.62 7.53 6.57
C PRO A 83 -4.64 6.37 5.57
N TYR A 84 -4.78 5.13 5.99
CA TYR A 84 -4.65 3.93 5.16
C TYR A 84 -5.43 4.00 3.85
N PHE A 85 -6.71 4.38 3.93
CA PHE A 85 -7.58 4.49 2.76
C PHE A 85 -7.03 5.49 1.72
N CYS A 86 -6.61 6.67 2.19
CA CYS A 86 -6.05 7.71 1.31
C CYS A 86 -4.70 7.27 0.72
N GLU A 87 -3.86 6.60 1.50
CA GLU A 87 -2.56 6.10 1.04
C GLU A 87 -2.71 4.97 0.01
N CYS A 88 -3.67 4.06 0.18
CA CYS A 88 -4.01 3.05 -0.84
C CYS A 88 -4.46 3.69 -2.15
N HIS A 89 -5.34 4.69 -2.09
CA HIS A 89 -5.78 5.42 -3.27
C HIS A 89 -4.62 6.18 -3.94
N ARG A 90 -3.70 6.74 -3.15
CA ARG A 90 -2.49 7.39 -3.69
C ARG A 90 -1.63 6.39 -4.45
N THR A 91 -1.32 5.23 -3.85
CA THR A 91 -0.58 4.14 -4.52
C THR A 91 -1.24 3.74 -5.83
N GLY A 92 -2.55 3.50 -5.81
CA GLY A 92 -3.29 3.05 -7.00
C GLY A 92 -3.28 4.07 -8.12
N ARG A 93 -3.45 5.37 -7.81
CA ARG A 93 -3.38 6.44 -8.83
C ARG A 93 -1.98 6.56 -9.43
N LEU A 94 -0.93 6.55 -8.61
CA LEU A 94 0.45 6.64 -9.10
C LEU A 94 0.82 5.44 -9.98
N LEU A 95 0.36 4.25 -9.64
CA LEU A 95 0.55 3.07 -10.48
C LEU A 95 -0.18 3.20 -11.82
N ALA A 96 -1.44 3.65 -11.80
CA ALA A 96 -2.22 3.85 -13.02
C ALA A 96 -1.59 4.92 -13.93
N GLU A 97 -1.09 6.01 -13.36
CA GLU A 97 -0.34 7.04 -14.09
C GLU A 97 0.92 6.46 -14.78
N ARG A 98 1.70 5.66 -14.06
CA ARG A 98 2.89 4.98 -14.60
C ARG A 98 2.58 4.01 -15.74
N LEU A 99 1.45 3.34 -15.65
CA LEU A 99 0.97 2.40 -16.65
C LEU A 99 0.25 3.09 -17.81
N ASN A 100 0.09 4.42 -17.78
CA ASN A 100 -0.69 5.23 -18.73
C ASN A 100 -2.15 4.75 -18.88
N LEU A 101 -2.76 4.33 -17.77
CA LEU A 101 -4.14 3.87 -17.76
C LEU A 101 -5.12 5.04 -17.64
N LYS A 102 -6.19 4.97 -18.41
CA LYS A 102 -7.33 5.88 -18.28
C LYS A 102 -8.19 5.49 -17.06
N PRO A 103 -9.02 6.40 -16.53
CA PRO A 103 -9.87 6.13 -15.37
C PRO A 103 -10.76 4.88 -15.51
N GLU A 104 -11.25 4.61 -16.71
CA GLU A 104 -12.07 3.44 -17.02
C GLU A 104 -11.30 2.12 -17.11
N GLN A 105 -9.97 2.16 -17.21
CA GLN A 105 -9.11 0.98 -17.37
C GLN A 105 -8.57 0.42 -16.05
N PHE A 106 -8.82 1.08 -14.92
CA PHE A 106 -8.42 0.54 -13.63
C PHE A 106 -9.48 0.80 -12.56
N GLN A 107 -9.43 0.01 -11.51
CA GLN A 107 -10.29 0.18 -10.34
C GLN A 107 -9.54 -0.16 -9.07
N ILE A 108 -9.61 0.72 -8.08
CA ILE A 108 -9.13 0.46 -6.73
C ILE A 108 -10.27 -0.18 -5.94
N CYS A 109 -9.98 -1.31 -5.32
CA CYS A 109 -10.95 -2.04 -4.52
C CYS A 109 -10.35 -2.48 -3.18
N PHE A 110 -11.22 -2.73 -2.22
CA PHE A 110 -10.87 -3.20 -0.89
C PHE A 110 -11.63 -4.48 -0.62
N GLN A 111 -10.91 -5.49 -0.14
CA GLN A 111 -11.49 -6.76 0.24
C GLN A 111 -11.18 -7.09 1.70
N SER A 112 -12.14 -7.64 2.41
CA SER A 112 -11.98 -8.22 3.73
C SER A 112 -12.50 -9.65 3.72
N ARG A 113 -12.01 -10.46 4.63
CA ARG A 113 -12.59 -11.78 4.89
C ARG A 113 -13.90 -11.65 5.64
#